data_25a3a6fc0e6b1a585fb3ac25db27045c
#
_entry.id   25a3a6fc0e6b1a585fb3ac25db27045c
#
_cell.length_a   1.000
_cell.length_b   1.000
_cell.length_c   1.000
_cell.angle_alpha   90.00
_cell.angle_beta   90.00
_cell.angle_gamma   90.00
#
_symmetry.space_group_name_H-M   'P 1'
#
loop_
_entity.id
_entity.type
_entity.pdbx_description
1 polymer ?
#
loop_
_entity_poly.entity_id
_entity_poly.type
_entity_poly.pdbx_seq_one_letter_code
_entity_poly.pdbx_strand_id
1 'polypeptide(L)'
;MIRAVTLSDMWSLRRKPRCQHVLYTERLLAYSHRPLWFALQSILAGNHRERTTLVLAEHGSLALVQAMGRLGRPEQDVIYLATSGTRSEQVPSDYELWFHLLHRLCIDAAQHSVQRLYAALPSQHNELREIFRQVGFQVYTHRHLFHLSGPDWDQGTRLAPMRMQSRRDHWAIHKLYGMIAPHVVQQAEVRNARHWTINQPYSLVRRQAWVLGPDDDLVAYLRLLSGPSGHVFSLLIRPEARDQVVDILRFGLAQLSDSRPVYLILREYQQELFEPAIRLGFQPVGEQILLVKHTVVPIRRAVLAPSLEVGLEPPISVRRYVWPPTRQEEC
;
A
#
# COMPACT_ATOMS: atom_id res chain seq x y z
N MET A 1 17.10 23.04 6.69
CA MET A 1 17.44 22.17 5.52
C MET A 1 16.82 20.78 5.72
N ILE A 2 16.13 20.22 4.70
CA ILE A 2 15.53 18.88 4.77
C ILE A 2 16.54 17.83 4.29
N ARG A 3 16.70 16.77 5.06
CA ARG A 3 17.64 15.69 4.78
C ARG A 3 17.15 14.35 5.34
N ALA A 4 17.79 13.27 4.92
CA ALA A 4 17.60 11.96 5.57
C ALA A 4 18.06 12.03 7.04
N VAL A 5 17.40 11.25 7.89
CA VAL A 5 17.74 11.14 9.32
C VAL A 5 19.15 10.57 9.49
N THR A 6 19.87 11.08 10.49
CA THR A 6 21.20 10.62 10.88
C THR A 6 21.24 10.16 12.34
N LEU A 7 22.32 9.53 12.76
CA LEU A 7 22.47 9.07 14.15
C LEU A 7 22.44 10.25 15.16
N SER A 8 22.91 11.42 14.77
CA SER A 8 22.85 12.61 15.62
C SER A 8 21.43 13.07 15.92
N ASP A 9 20.49 12.86 15.00
CA ASP A 9 19.08 13.22 15.17
C ASP A 9 18.36 12.32 16.18
N MET A 10 18.86 11.11 16.41
CA MET A 10 18.25 10.15 17.33
C MET A 10 18.10 10.70 18.75
N TRP A 11 19.04 11.55 19.18
CA TRP A 11 18.95 12.20 20.49
C TRP A 11 17.76 13.18 20.56
N SER A 12 17.54 13.96 19.53
CA SER A 12 16.43 14.90 19.43
C SER A 12 15.08 14.19 19.26
N LEU A 13 15.05 13.09 18.54
CA LEU A 13 13.86 12.26 18.32
C LEU A 13 13.40 11.50 19.58
N ARG A 14 14.23 11.37 20.62
CA ARG A 14 13.84 10.81 21.92
C ARG A 14 12.90 11.72 22.71
N ARG A 15 12.92 13.01 22.42
CA ARG A 15 12.03 13.96 23.09
C ARG A 15 10.58 13.71 22.67
N LYS A 16 9.65 13.86 23.62
CA LYS A 16 8.22 13.73 23.33
C LYS A 16 7.83 14.73 22.23
N PRO A 17 7.21 14.31 21.15
CA PRO A 17 6.76 15.21 20.11
C PRO A 17 5.69 16.18 20.65
N ARG A 18 5.73 17.43 20.19
CA ARG A 18 4.73 18.46 20.49
C ARG A 18 3.43 18.16 19.77
N CYS A 19 3.54 17.79 18.51
CA CYS A 19 2.42 17.36 17.67
C CYS A 19 2.83 16.11 16.89
N GLN A 20 1.91 15.15 16.76
CA GLN A 20 2.18 13.94 16.01
C GLN A 20 0.91 13.35 15.42
N HIS A 21 1.05 12.76 14.23
CA HIS A 21 0.01 11.99 13.58
C HIS A 21 0.55 10.64 13.13
N VAL A 22 -0.04 9.58 13.67
CA VAL A 22 0.16 8.21 13.18
C VAL A 22 -0.89 7.97 12.09
N LEU A 23 -0.45 7.71 10.87
CA LEU A 23 -1.32 7.41 9.75
C LEU A 23 -1.51 5.90 9.67
N TYR A 24 -2.56 5.41 10.34
CA TYR A 24 -2.77 3.98 10.54
C TYR A 24 -3.02 3.27 9.21
N THR A 25 -2.09 2.46 8.80
CA THR A 25 -2.25 1.45 7.75
C THR A 25 -2.74 0.13 8.39
N GLU A 26 -3.16 -0.83 7.59
CA GLU A 26 -3.50 -2.19 8.09
C GLU A 26 -2.35 -2.78 8.94
N ARG A 27 -1.12 -2.55 8.51
CA ARG A 27 0.07 -3.05 9.20
C ARG A 27 0.27 -2.37 10.56
N LEU A 28 0.00 -1.07 10.65
CA LEU A 28 0.16 -0.33 11.89
C LEU A 28 -0.93 -0.60 12.93
N LEU A 29 -2.08 -1.11 12.51
CA LEU A 29 -3.10 -1.63 13.43
C LEU A 29 -2.64 -2.95 14.07
N ALA A 30 -1.99 -3.82 13.30
CA ALA A 30 -1.46 -5.08 13.81
C ALA A 30 -0.13 -4.93 14.57
N TYR A 31 0.63 -3.87 14.30
CA TYR A 31 1.96 -3.62 14.87
C TYR A 31 2.14 -2.15 15.22
N SER A 32 2.26 -1.84 16.49
CA SER A 32 2.44 -0.46 16.97
C SER A 32 3.67 0.20 16.37
N HIS A 33 3.50 1.40 15.84
CA HIS A 33 4.58 2.17 15.29
C HIS A 33 5.56 2.64 16.38
N ARG A 34 6.85 2.44 16.14
CA ARG A 34 7.95 2.91 17.01
C ARG A 34 8.84 3.84 16.21
N PRO A 35 8.60 5.18 16.25
CA PRO A 35 9.26 6.12 15.36
C PRO A 35 10.79 6.10 15.42
N LEU A 36 11.35 5.98 16.63
CA LEU A 36 12.81 5.89 16.84
C LEU A 36 13.41 4.64 16.21
N TRP A 37 12.77 3.50 16.47
CA TRP A 37 13.24 2.23 15.91
C TRP A 37 13.12 2.21 14.38
N PHE A 38 12.06 2.79 13.85
CA PHE A 38 11.88 2.95 12.40
C PHE A 38 12.96 3.86 11.80
N ALA A 39 13.29 4.98 12.44
CA ALA A 39 14.36 5.89 12.03
C ALA A 39 15.73 5.18 12.02
N LEU A 40 16.04 4.43 13.08
CA LEU A 40 17.28 3.64 13.15
C LEU A 40 17.35 2.61 12.01
N GLN A 41 16.24 1.90 11.77
CA GLN A 41 16.18 0.94 10.66
C GLN A 41 16.33 1.61 9.28
N SER A 42 15.83 2.84 9.11
CA SER A 42 16.01 3.58 7.85
C SER A 42 17.47 3.97 7.60
N ILE A 43 18.22 4.26 8.66
CA ILE A 43 19.67 4.54 8.59
C ILE A 43 20.45 3.25 8.22
N LEU A 44 20.18 2.15 8.95
CA LEU A 44 20.92 0.90 8.79
C LEU A 44 20.63 0.18 7.47
N ALA A 45 19.39 0.21 7.00
CA ALA A 45 19.01 -0.46 5.76
C ALA A 45 19.54 0.24 4.51
N GLY A 46 19.78 1.56 4.55
CA GLY A 46 20.22 2.35 3.38
C GLY A 46 19.27 2.29 2.18
N ASN A 47 18.11 1.64 2.32
CA ASN A 47 17.15 1.42 1.25
C ASN A 47 15.92 2.33 1.44
N HIS A 48 15.96 3.49 0.81
CA HIS A 48 14.88 4.49 0.83
C HIS A 48 13.54 3.97 0.27
N ARG A 49 13.55 2.92 -0.56
CA ARG A 49 12.30 2.30 -1.06
C ARG A 49 11.56 1.52 0.01
N GLU A 50 12.27 0.97 0.97
CA GLU A 50 11.66 0.19 2.05
C GLU A 50 11.32 1.04 3.27
N ARG A 51 12.20 1.97 3.61
CA ARG A 51 12.02 2.85 4.78
C ARG A 51 12.68 4.18 4.52
N THR A 52 11.88 5.23 4.58
CA THR A 52 12.33 6.62 4.47
C THR A 52 12.01 7.38 5.74
N THR A 53 12.98 8.07 6.30
CA THR A 53 12.79 9.04 7.38
C THR A 53 13.50 10.32 6.97
N LEU A 54 12.72 11.38 6.73
CA LEU A 54 13.25 12.73 6.47
C LEU A 54 13.01 13.63 7.68
N VAL A 55 13.96 14.48 7.95
CA VAL A 55 13.94 15.46 9.03
C VAL A 55 14.18 16.86 8.52
N LEU A 56 13.50 17.82 9.15
CA LEU A 56 13.71 19.25 8.97
C LEU A 56 14.02 19.84 10.34
N ALA A 57 15.24 20.34 10.51
CA ALA A 57 15.64 21.08 11.70
C ALA A 57 15.64 22.57 11.37
N GLU A 58 14.86 23.36 12.13
CA GLU A 58 14.70 24.79 11.92
C GLU A 58 14.40 25.48 13.25
N HIS A 59 15.16 26.52 13.58
CA HIS A 59 14.98 27.40 14.76
C HIS A 59 14.69 26.62 16.09
N GLY A 60 15.42 25.53 16.34
CA GLY A 60 15.24 24.73 17.55
C GLY A 60 14.07 23.76 17.54
N SER A 61 13.30 23.73 16.45
CA SER A 61 12.27 22.73 16.19
C SER A 61 12.79 21.64 15.25
N LEU A 62 12.34 20.40 15.48
CA LEU A 62 12.61 19.27 14.61
C LEU A 62 11.29 18.69 14.14
N ALA A 63 11.06 18.74 12.85
CA ALA A 63 9.94 18.04 12.22
C ALA A 63 10.43 16.80 11.47
N LEU A 64 9.59 15.77 11.40
CA LEU A 64 9.92 14.54 10.70
C LEU A 64 8.72 13.93 9.97
N VAL A 65 9.03 13.24 8.88
CA VAL A 65 8.10 12.38 8.15
C VAL A 65 8.71 10.99 7.99
N GLN A 66 7.87 9.96 8.13
CA GLN A 66 8.27 8.57 7.88
C GLN A 66 7.36 7.93 6.84
N ALA A 67 7.98 7.22 5.90
CA ALA A 67 7.29 6.45 4.89
C ALA A 67 7.82 5.02 4.83
N MET A 68 6.90 4.06 4.66
CA MET A 68 7.19 2.62 4.67
C MET A 68 6.82 2.00 3.33
N GLY A 69 7.76 1.27 2.73
CA GLY A 69 7.57 0.56 1.49
C GLY A 69 6.54 -0.56 1.58
N ARG A 70 5.78 -0.72 0.52
CA ARG A 70 4.90 -1.87 0.30
C ARG A 70 5.73 -2.99 -0.32
N LEU A 71 5.79 -4.12 0.38
CA LEU A 71 6.65 -5.22 -0.01
C LEU A 71 6.34 -5.74 -1.43
N GLY A 72 7.38 -5.86 -2.26
CA GLY A 72 7.27 -6.29 -3.66
C GLY A 72 6.62 -5.28 -4.61
N ARG A 73 6.41 -4.03 -4.16
CA ARG A 73 5.77 -2.97 -4.95
C ARG A 73 6.63 -1.70 -4.94
N PRO A 74 6.66 -0.95 -6.05
CA PRO A 74 7.35 0.34 -6.10
C PRO A 74 6.48 1.45 -5.47
N GLU A 75 6.07 1.25 -4.21
CA GLU A 75 5.09 2.07 -3.51
C GLU A 75 5.46 2.21 -2.05
N GLN A 76 5.06 3.34 -1.44
CA GLN A 76 5.22 3.59 -0.02
C GLN A 76 3.93 4.12 0.60
N ASP A 77 3.74 3.84 1.89
CA ASP A 77 2.74 4.46 2.75
C ASP A 77 3.42 5.53 3.61
N VAL A 78 2.91 6.75 3.60
CA VAL A 78 3.26 7.75 4.61
C VAL A 78 2.60 7.30 5.92
N ILE A 79 3.40 7.09 6.95
CA ILE A 79 2.93 6.43 8.19
C ILE A 79 3.00 7.30 9.43
N TYR A 80 3.84 8.35 9.41
CA TYR A 80 4.04 9.17 10.60
C TYR A 80 4.51 10.57 10.24
N LEU A 81 3.93 11.56 10.92
CA LEU A 81 4.34 12.95 10.92
C LEU A 81 4.47 13.40 12.37
N ALA A 82 5.54 14.12 12.70
CA ALA A 82 5.70 14.67 14.02
C ALA A 82 6.54 15.95 14.01
N THR A 83 6.33 16.75 15.05
CA THR A 83 7.12 17.96 15.34
C THR A 83 7.49 17.97 16.82
N SER A 84 8.75 18.27 17.14
CA SER A 84 9.28 18.42 18.50
C SER A 84 10.01 19.75 18.64
N GLY A 85 10.21 20.19 19.88
CA GLY A 85 10.85 21.48 20.21
C GLY A 85 9.86 22.53 20.71
N THR A 86 10.36 23.72 21.03
CA THR A 86 9.58 24.83 21.57
C THR A 86 8.91 25.60 20.43
N ARG A 87 7.63 25.98 20.64
CA ARG A 87 6.95 26.92 19.75
C ARG A 87 7.45 28.33 20.03
N SER A 88 8.02 29.00 19.05
CA SER A 88 8.37 30.42 19.08
C SER A 88 7.63 31.10 17.92
N GLU A 89 7.34 32.37 18.05
CA GLU A 89 6.70 33.17 16.97
C GLU A 89 7.52 33.20 15.66
N GLN A 90 8.82 32.91 15.76
CA GLN A 90 9.71 32.82 14.59
C GLN A 90 9.74 31.44 13.92
N VAL A 91 9.09 30.43 14.52
CA VAL A 91 9.06 29.06 13.97
C VAL A 91 7.82 28.89 13.11
N PRO A 92 7.95 28.39 11.87
CA PRO A 92 6.82 28.05 11.03
C PRO A 92 5.84 27.13 11.74
N SER A 93 4.57 27.16 11.36
CA SER A 93 3.56 26.26 11.90
C SER A 93 3.93 24.79 11.66
N ASP A 94 3.43 23.88 12.50
CA ASP A 94 3.67 22.44 12.30
C ASP A 94 3.23 21.98 10.90
N TYR A 95 2.15 22.55 10.39
CA TYR A 95 1.59 22.27 9.08
C TYR A 95 2.51 22.73 7.95
N GLU A 96 3.12 23.88 8.06
CA GLU A 96 4.08 24.40 7.07
C GLU A 96 5.35 23.52 7.02
N LEU A 97 5.87 23.12 8.20
CA LEU A 97 7.00 22.19 8.28
C LEU A 97 6.66 20.84 7.63
N TRP A 98 5.45 20.32 7.85
CA TRP A 98 5.00 19.07 7.22
C TRP A 98 4.76 19.21 5.72
N PHE A 99 4.26 20.35 5.25
CA PHE A 99 4.15 20.64 3.82
C PHE A 99 5.52 20.49 3.13
N HIS A 100 6.54 21.16 3.65
CA HIS A 100 7.89 21.07 3.10
C HIS A 100 8.47 19.66 3.16
N LEU A 101 8.26 18.93 4.26
CA LEU A 101 8.70 17.54 4.41
C LEU A 101 8.00 16.61 3.42
N LEU A 102 6.69 16.72 3.26
CA LEU A 102 5.91 15.91 2.31
C LEU A 102 6.31 16.20 0.86
N HIS A 103 6.51 17.48 0.54
CA HIS A 103 7.00 17.88 -0.79
C HIS A 103 8.37 17.25 -1.07
N ARG A 104 9.31 17.34 -0.11
CA ARG A 104 10.63 16.70 -0.24
C ARG A 104 10.54 15.18 -0.33
N LEU A 105 9.65 14.55 0.45
CA LEU A 105 9.40 13.11 0.39
C LEU A 105 8.96 12.66 -1.01
N CYS A 106 8.12 13.46 -1.68
CA CYS A 106 7.70 13.15 -3.06
C CYS A 106 8.88 13.16 -4.04
N ILE A 107 9.81 14.11 -3.87
CA ILE A 107 11.03 14.20 -4.69
C ILE A 107 11.96 13.01 -4.41
N ASP A 108 12.19 12.72 -3.13
CA ASP A 108 13.02 11.58 -2.69
C ASP A 108 12.44 10.25 -3.20
N ALA A 109 11.14 10.05 -3.06
CA ALA A 109 10.44 8.88 -3.57
C ALA A 109 10.63 8.70 -5.09
N ALA A 110 10.48 9.77 -5.87
CA ALA A 110 10.70 9.74 -7.31
C ALA A 110 12.15 9.36 -7.67
N GLN A 111 13.13 9.93 -6.97
CA GLN A 111 14.55 9.63 -7.16
C GLN A 111 14.88 8.15 -6.88
N HIS A 112 14.17 7.52 -5.93
CA HIS A 112 14.32 6.12 -5.59
C HIS A 112 13.35 5.19 -6.33
N SER A 113 12.75 5.64 -7.44
CA SER A 113 11.85 4.85 -8.28
C SER A 113 10.60 4.34 -7.54
N VAL A 114 10.15 5.03 -6.52
CA VAL A 114 8.83 4.83 -5.91
C VAL A 114 7.82 5.50 -6.82
N GLN A 115 6.85 4.74 -7.31
CA GLN A 115 5.88 5.22 -8.30
C GLN A 115 4.66 5.87 -7.67
N ARG A 116 4.32 5.47 -6.44
CA ARG A 116 3.14 5.98 -5.73
C ARG A 116 3.40 6.10 -4.24
N LEU A 117 2.92 7.19 -3.68
CA LEU A 117 2.83 7.41 -2.25
C LEU A 117 1.36 7.35 -1.83
N TYR A 118 1.07 6.66 -0.74
CA TYR A 118 -0.26 6.56 -0.16
C TYR A 118 -0.28 7.17 1.24
N ALA A 119 -1.44 7.66 1.63
CA ALA A 119 -1.70 8.09 3.00
C ALA A 119 -3.11 7.70 3.41
N ALA A 120 -3.30 7.43 4.70
CA ALA A 120 -4.60 7.17 5.30
C ALA A 120 -4.82 8.17 6.42
N LEU A 121 -5.65 9.19 6.18
CA LEU A 121 -5.90 10.27 7.13
C LEU A 121 -7.23 10.06 7.84
N PRO A 122 -7.33 10.32 9.15
CA PRO A 122 -8.63 10.40 9.80
C PRO A 122 -9.50 11.46 9.13
N SER A 123 -10.77 11.16 8.86
CA SER A 123 -11.70 12.04 8.12
C SER A 123 -11.90 13.41 8.78
N GLN A 124 -11.73 13.47 10.10
CA GLN A 124 -11.91 14.69 10.90
C GLN A 124 -10.74 15.69 10.84
N HIS A 125 -9.58 15.30 10.31
CA HIS A 125 -8.40 16.18 10.24
C HIS A 125 -8.32 16.96 8.92
N ASN A 126 -9.17 17.98 8.78
CA ASN A 126 -9.27 18.80 7.56
C ASN A 126 -7.96 19.52 7.21
N GLU A 127 -7.26 20.08 8.21
CA GLU A 127 -6.00 20.81 8.00
C GLU A 127 -4.91 19.85 7.43
N LEU A 128 -4.81 18.66 8.00
CA LEU A 128 -3.86 17.67 7.50
C LEU A 128 -4.23 17.22 6.07
N ARG A 129 -5.52 17.02 5.78
CA ARG A 129 -6.00 16.69 4.44
C ARG A 129 -5.62 17.80 3.44
N GLU A 130 -5.76 19.07 3.84
CA GLU A 130 -5.43 20.20 2.98
C GLU A 130 -3.94 20.23 2.61
N ILE A 131 -3.02 19.96 3.56
CA ILE A 131 -1.58 19.88 3.28
C ILE A 131 -1.30 18.78 2.25
N PHE A 132 -1.86 17.59 2.44
CA PHE A 132 -1.67 16.49 1.49
C PHE A 132 -2.21 16.87 0.10
N ARG A 133 -3.36 17.55 0.03
CA ARG A 133 -3.94 18.05 -1.23
C ARG A 133 -3.00 19.05 -1.92
N GLN A 134 -2.44 20.02 -1.19
CA GLN A 134 -1.50 21.02 -1.70
C GLN A 134 -0.21 20.37 -2.24
N VAL A 135 0.27 19.31 -1.60
CA VAL A 135 1.39 18.52 -2.10
C VAL A 135 1.01 17.69 -3.33
N GLY A 136 -0.29 17.58 -3.66
CA GLY A 136 -0.81 16.90 -4.86
C GLY A 136 -1.26 15.47 -4.63
N PHE A 137 -1.58 15.09 -3.40
CA PHE A 137 -2.29 13.85 -3.13
C PHE A 137 -3.77 14.00 -3.50
N GLN A 138 -4.36 12.93 -4.03
CA GLN A 138 -5.76 12.86 -4.42
C GLN A 138 -6.49 11.80 -3.62
N VAL A 139 -7.69 12.11 -3.17
CA VAL A 139 -8.57 11.15 -2.50
C VAL A 139 -9.08 10.16 -3.55
N TYR A 140 -9.00 8.86 -3.25
CA TYR A 140 -9.51 7.83 -4.16
C TYR A 140 -10.59 6.94 -3.54
N THR A 141 -10.70 6.89 -2.21
CA THR A 141 -11.79 6.20 -1.49
C THR A 141 -11.72 6.50 0.00
N HIS A 142 -12.75 6.07 0.73
CA HIS A 142 -12.80 6.05 2.18
C HIS A 142 -12.78 4.61 2.71
N ARG A 143 -12.40 4.45 3.97
CA ARG A 143 -12.51 3.19 4.68
C ARG A 143 -12.97 3.42 6.11
N HIS A 144 -13.71 2.45 6.61
CA HIS A 144 -14.22 2.43 7.97
C HIS A 144 -13.49 1.37 8.78
N LEU A 145 -13.12 1.75 9.99
CA LEU A 145 -12.46 0.87 10.95
C LEU A 145 -13.48 0.44 11.99
N PHE A 146 -13.61 -0.86 12.18
CA PHE A 146 -14.40 -1.47 13.22
C PHE A 146 -13.47 -2.21 14.18
N HIS A 147 -13.84 -2.26 15.45
CA HIS A 147 -13.07 -2.88 16.51
C HIS A 147 -13.94 -3.85 17.29
N LEU A 148 -13.43 -5.01 17.59
CA LEU A 148 -14.03 -6.00 18.46
C LEU A 148 -13.10 -6.22 19.67
N SER A 149 -13.63 -5.94 20.87
CA SER A 149 -12.91 -6.12 22.13
C SER A 149 -13.39 -7.39 22.82
N GLY A 150 -12.47 -8.30 23.11
CA GLY A 150 -12.75 -9.48 23.93
C GLY A 150 -13.38 -10.65 23.21
N PRO A 151 -13.60 -11.77 23.95
CA PRO A 151 -14.15 -13.00 23.40
C PRO A 151 -15.67 -13.03 23.26
N ASP A 152 -16.37 -11.95 23.63
CA ASP A 152 -17.84 -11.88 23.69
C ASP A 152 -18.51 -11.70 22.30
N TRP A 153 -17.87 -12.20 21.25
CA TRP A 153 -18.50 -12.26 19.96
C TRP A 153 -19.46 -13.46 19.87
N ASP A 154 -20.55 -13.31 19.15
CA ASP A 154 -21.53 -14.36 18.93
C ASP A 154 -20.87 -15.58 18.29
N GLN A 155 -20.62 -16.62 19.12
CA GLN A 155 -20.02 -17.89 18.72
C GLN A 155 -21.01 -18.83 17.98
N GLY A 156 -22.04 -18.26 17.34
CA GLY A 156 -23.02 -19.05 16.60
C GLY A 156 -22.46 -20.25 15.89
N THR A 157 -23.24 -21.28 15.79
CA THR A 157 -22.81 -22.64 15.36
C THR A 157 -22.46 -22.75 13.87
N ARG A 158 -22.90 -21.77 13.06
CA ARG A 158 -22.69 -21.83 11.61
C ARG A 158 -21.43 -21.07 11.21
N LEU A 159 -20.51 -21.77 10.58
CA LEU A 159 -19.29 -21.22 9.98
C LEU A 159 -19.34 -21.41 8.46
N ALA A 160 -18.83 -20.42 7.72
CA ALA A 160 -18.68 -20.57 6.27
C ALA A 160 -17.64 -21.66 5.94
N PRO A 161 -17.87 -22.50 4.90
CA PRO A 161 -16.94 -23.57 4.50
C PRO A 161 -15.76 -23.01 3.70
N MET A 162 -14.94 -22.18 4.35
CA MET A 162 -13.78 -21.55 3.72
C MET A 162 -12.57 -22.47 3.71
N ARG A 163 -11.80 -22.44 2.62
CA ARG A 163 -10.52 -23.12 2.51
C ARG A 163 -9.36 -22.14 2.53
N MET A 164 -8.19 -22.60 2.96
CA MET A 164 -6.98 -21.77 2.95
C MET A 164 -6.61 -21.38 1.51
N GLN A 165 -6.20 -20.14 1.33
CA GLN A 165 -5.73 -19.61 0.04
C GLN A 165 -4.49 -20.38 -0.44
N SER A 166 -4.46 -20.72 -1.71
CA SER A 166 -3.33 -21.30 -2.43
C SER A 166 -2.75 -20.33 -3.46
N ARG A 167 -1.62 -20.67 -4.06
CA ARG A 167 -1.03 -19.85 -5.15
C ARG A 167 -1.92 -19.81 -6.40
N ARG A 168 -2.74 -20.84 -6.62
CA ARG A 168 -3.65 -20.92 -7.78
C ARG A 168 -4.77 -19.89 -7.69
N ASP A 169 -5.15 -19.48 -6.47
CA ASP A 169 -6.26 -18.55 -6.24
C ASP A 169 -5.94 -17.10 -6.57
N HIS A 170 -4.65 -16.73 -6.80
CA HIS A 170 -4.26 -15.33 -6.98
C HIS A 170 -5.01 -14.63 -8.10
N TRP A 171 -5.25 -15.32 -9.21
CA TRP A 171 -6.01 -14.77 -10.34
C TRP A 171 -7.49 -14.62 -10.00
N ALA A 172 -8.08 -15.64 -9.40
CA ALA A 172 -9.49 -15.62 -9.02
C ALA A 172 -9.79 -14.54 -7.96
N ILE A 173 -8.88 -14.34 -6.99
CA ILE A 173 -8.96 -13.23 -6.02
C ILE A 173 -8.85 -11.89 -6.75
N HIS A 174 -7.97 -11.77 -7.74
CA HIS A 174 -7.83 -10.54 -8.52
C HIS A 174 -9.10 -10.26 -9.34
N LYS A 175 -9.69 -11.28 -9.95
CA LYS A 175 -10.99 -11.19 -10.64
C LYS A 175 -12.10 -10.74 -9.68
N LEU A 176 -12.18 -11.34 -8.49
CA LEU A 176 -13.12 -10.96 -7.44
C LEU A 176 -12.94 -9.49 -7.03
N TYR A 177 -11.70 -9.05 -6.80
CA TYR A 177 -11.40 -7.65 -6.51
C TYR A 177 -11.85 -6.72 -7.65
N GLY A 178 -11.60 -7.09 -8.90
CA GLY A 178 -12.01 -6.31 -10.08
C GLY A 178 -13.53 -6.16 -10.23
N MET A 179 -14.30 -7.16 -9.76
CA MET A 179 -15.77 -7.08 -9.77
C MET A 179 -16.35 -6.21 -8.65
N ILE A 180 -15.67 -6.13 -7.50
CA ILE A 180 -16.19 -5.45 -6.31
C ILE A 180 -15.68 -4.02 -6.20
N ALA A 181 -14.40 -3.78 -6.46
CA ALA A 181 -13.78 -2.48 -6.30
C ALA A 181 -14.17 -1.52 -7.44
N PRO A 182 -14.58 -0.28 -7.15
CA PRO A 182 -14.82 0.74 -8.16
C PRO A 182 -13.57 1.00 -9.01
N HIS A 183 -13.77 1.38 -10.27
CA HIS A 183 -12.68 1.60 -11.23
C HIS A 183 -11.64 2.62 -10.74
N VAL A 184 -12.08 3.70 -10.07
CA VAL A 184 -11.18 4.70 -9.46
C VAL A 184 -10.24 4.06 -8.43
N VAL A 185 -10.75 3.13 -7.60
CA VAL A 185 -9.96 2.40 -6.61
C VAL A 185 -8.97 1.47 -7.30
N GLN A 186 -9.40 0.76 -8.35
CA GLN A 186 -8.53 -0.12 -9.13
C GLN A 186 -7.40 0.66 -9.78
N GLN A 187 -7.68 1.83 -10.36
CA GLN A 187 -6.68 2.72 -10.95
C GLN A 187 -5.69 3.28 -9.92
N ALA A 188 -6.18 3.65 -8.74
CA ALA A 188 -5.32 4.15 -7.68
C ALA A 188 -4.41 3.06 -7.11
N GLU A 189 -4.96 1.87 -6.81
CA GLU A 189 -4.22 0.78 -6.17
C GLU A 189 -3.36 -0.05 -7.13
N VAL A 190 -3.69 -0.08 -8.42
CA VAL A 190 -2.97 -0.82 -9.50
C VAL A 190 -2.53 -2.21 -9.05
N ARG A 191 -3.48 -2.97 -8.51
CA ARG A 191 -3.22 -4.35 -8.08
C ARG A 191 -3.14 -5.28 -9.30
N ASN A 192 -2.37 -6.33 -9.15
CA ASN A 192 -2.33 -7.46 -10.07
C ASN A 192 -2.39 -8.77 -9.29
N ALA A 193 -2.49 -9.90 -9.98
CA ALA A 193 -2.62 -11.21 -9.34
C ALA A 193 -1.47 -11.54 -8.36
N ARG A 194 -0.24 -11.10 -8.64
CA ARG A 194 0.92 -11.36 -7.77
C ARG A 194 0.84 -10.64 -6.42
N HIS A 195 0.07 -9.56 -6.32
CA HIS A 195 -0.08 -8.79 -5.07
C HIS A 195 -0.96 -9.49 -4.02
N TRP A 196 -1.59 -10.62 -4.36
CA TRP A 196 -2.38 -11.43 -3.43
C TRP A 196 -1.57 -12.53 -2.74
N THR A 197 -0.25 -12.55 -2.92
CA THR A 197 0.64 -13.51 -2.27
C THR A 197 0.66 -13.30 -0.75
N ILE A 198 0.44 -14.38 0.01
CA ILE A 198 0.43 -14.38 1.48
C ILE A 198 1.85 -14.53 2.02
N ASN A 199 2.63 -15.43 1.43
CA ASN A 199 3.98 -15.78 1.91
C ASN A 199 4.95 -14.63 1.65
N GLN A 200 5.28 -13.92 2.72
CA GLN A 200 6.33 -12.90 2.72
C GLN A 200 7.35 -13.29 3.79
N PRO A 201 8.56 -13.67 3.41
CA PRO A 201 9.63 -13.97 4.35
C PRO A 201 9.97 -12.71 5.17
N TYR A 202 10.39 -12.92 6.42
CA TYR A 202 10.89 -11.87 7.32
C TYR A 202 9.89 -10.78 7.74
N SER A 203 8.59 -11.08 7.75
CA SER A 203 7.58 -10.15 8.30
C SER A 203 7.27 -10.48 9.77
N LEU A 204 7.34 -9.47 10.66
CA LEU A 204 6.87 -9.57 12.05
C LEU A 204 5.33 -9.74 12.14
N VAL A 205 4.66 -9.60 11.01
CA VAL A 205 3.20 -9.73 10.92
C VAL A 205 2.88 -11.02 10.17
N ARG A 206 2.21 -11.94 10.85
CA ARG A 206 1.71 -13.18 10.24
C ARG A 206 0.52 -12.87 9.35
N ARG A 207 0.52 -13.44 8.14
CA ARG A 207 -0.56 -13.30 7.17
C ARG A 207 -1.20 -14.65 6.91
N GLN A 208 -2.52 -14.68 6.97
CA GLN A 208 -3.33 -15.82 6.60
C GLN A 208 -4.47 -15.33 5.72
N ALA A 209 -4.95 -16.17 4.83
CA ALA A 209 -6.14 -15.84 4.07
C ALA A 209 -6.89 -17.12 3.65
N TRP A 210 -8.16 -16.95 3.45
CA TRP A 210 -9.09 -18.01 3.09
C TRP A 210 -9.99 -17.53 1.96
N VAL A 211 -10.47 -18.48 1.20
CA VAL A 211 -11.35 -18.25 0.06
C VAL A 211 -12.59 -19.13 0.18
N LEU A 212 -13.69 -18.64 -0.36
CA LEU A 212 -14.96 -19.33 -0.48
C LEU A 212 -15.34 -19.40 -1.95
N GLY A 213 -15.74 -20.58 -2.40
CA GLY A 213 -16.15 -20.83 -3.78
C GLY A 213 -15.16 -21.68 -4.57
N PRO A 214 -15.50 -22.02 -5.82
CA PRO A 214 -14.65 -22.77 -6.75
C PRO A 214 -13.35 -22.04 -7.07
N ASP A 215 -12.32 -22.76 -7.55
CA ASP A 215 -10.97 -22.23 -7.76
C ASP A 215 -10.89 -21.03 -8.73
N ASP A 216 -11.75 -20.95 -9.71
CA ASP A 216 -11.78 -19.90 -10.74
C ASP A 216 -12.91 -18.87 -10.56
N ASP A 217 -13.86 -19.16 -9.65
CA ASP A 217 -15.06 -18.36 -9.42
C ASP A 217 -15.35 -18.12 -7.94
N LEU A 218 -14.43 -17.41 -7.27
CA LEU A 218 -14.51 -17.15 -5.85
C LEU A 218 -15.70 -16.25 -5.50
N VAL A 219 -16.36 -16.60 -4.41
CA VAL A 219 -17.49 -15.87 -3.81
C VAL A 219 -16.99 -14.86 -2.77
N ALA A 220 -16.01 -15.28 -1.95
CA ALA A 220 -15.43 -14.43 -0.93
C ALA A 220 -13.95 -14.72 -0.72
N TYR A 221 -13.25 -13.70 -0.22
CA TYR A 221 -11.86 -13.72 0.20
C TYR A 221 -11.73 -13.01 1.54
N LEU A 222 -11.29 -13.72 2.56
CA LEU A 222 -11.01 -13.20 3.90
C LEU A 222 -9.51 -13.22 4.14
N ARG A 223 -8.95 -12.07 4.51
CA ARG A 223 -7.53 -11.96 4.89
C ARG A 223 -7.40 -11.53 6.33
N LEU A 224 -6.52 -12.20 7.05
CA LEU A 224 -6.11 -11.92 8.41
C LEU A 224 -4.65 -11.47 8.45
N LEU A 225 -4.42 -10.38 9.13
CA LEU A 225 -3.11 -9.84 9.45
C LEU A 225 -2.96 -9.88 10.97
N SER A 226 -2.06 -10.70 11.51
CA SER A 226 -1.84 -10.84 12.95
C SER A 226 -0.48 -10.29 13.35
N GLY A 227 -0.46 -9.41 14.33
CA GLY A 227 0.76 -8.82 14.89
C GLY A 227 0.65 -8.63 16.41
N PRO A 228 1.71 -8.15 17.07
CA PRO A 228 1.74 -8.01 18.52
C PRO A 228 0.64 -7.12 19.11
N SER A 229 0.15 -6.14 18.34
CA SER A 229 -0.85 -5.16 18.81
C SER A 229 -2.29 -5.57 18.56
N GLY A 230 -2.52 -6.57 17.69
CA GLY A 230 -3.87 -7.03 17.35
C GLY A 230 -3.94 -7.77 16.02
N HIS A 231 -5.16 -8.06 15.65
CA HIS A 231 -5.54 -8.74 14.42
C HIS A 231 -6.29 -7.78 13.51
N VAL A 232 -6.08 -7.89 12.21
CA VAL A 232 -6.76 -7.05 11.22
C VAL A 232 -7.37 -7.93 10.13
N PHE A 233 -8.69 -7.88 10.02
CA PHE A 233 -9.43 -8.51 8.93
C PHE A 233 -9.66 -7.55 7.79
N SER A 234 -9.60 -8.07 6.58
CA SER A 234 -10.11 -7.42 5.36
C SER A 234 -10.85 -8.45 4.53
N LEU A 235 -12.00 -8.07 3.98
CA LEU A 235 -12.95 -8.95 3.30
C LEU A 235 -13.23 -8.43 1.90
N LEU A 236 -13.24 -9.33 0.92
CA LEU A 236 -13.88 -9.15 -0.37
C LEU A 236 -15.01 -10.18 -0.47
N ILE A 237 -16.20 -9.76 -0.86
CA ILE A 237 -17.35 -10.63 -1.01
C ILE A 237 -18.22 -10.15 -2.16
N ARG A 238 -18.74 -11.07 -2.94
CA ARG A 238 -19.69 -10.74 -4.00
C ARG A 238 -20.99 -10.19 -3.42
N PRO A 239 -21.64 -9.27 -4.11
CA PRO A 239 -22.94 -8.73 -3.70
C PRO A 239 -23.99 -9.82 -3.43
N GLU A 240 -24.00 -10.88 -4.21
CA GLU A 240 -24.98 -11.99 -4.13
C GLU A 240 -24.80 -12.87 -2.88
N ALA A 241 -23.62 -12.81 -2.24
CA ALA A 241 -23.28 -13.66 -1.08
C ALA A 241 -23.21 -12.88 0.26
N ARG A 242 -23.80 -11.69 0.31
CA ARG A 242 -23.73 -10.80 1.49
C ARG A 242 -24.38 -11.43 2.74
N ASP A 243 -25.36 -12.29 2.56
CA ASP A 243 -25.99 -13.05 3.63
C ASP A 243 -24.99 -13.96 4.39
N GLN A 244 -23.88 -14.35 3.77
CA GLN A 244 -22.85 -15.20 4.35
C GLN A 244 -21.78 -14.42 5.14
N VAL A 245 -21.83 -13.09 5.19
CA VAL A 245 -20.79 -12.24 5.84
C VAL A 245 -20.59 -12.61 7.29
N VAL A 246 -21.67 -12.82 8.04
CA VAL A 246 -21.59 -13.19 9.46
C VAL A 246 -20.87 -14.53 9.64
N ASP A 247 -21.22 -15.54 8.84
CA ASP A 247 -20.61 -16.87 8.91
C ASP A 247 -19.14 -16.85 8.49
N ILE A 248 -18.76 -15.97 7.52
CA ILE A 248 -17.38 -15.75 7.09
C ILE A 248 -16.57 -15.07 8.21
N LEU A 249 -17.10 -14.04 8.84
CA LEU A 249 -16.42 -13.37 9.93
C LEU A 249 -16.29 -14.26 11.17
N ARG A 250 -17.32 -15.06 11.51
CA ARG A 250 -17.24 -16.09 12.56
C ARG A 250 -16.13 -17.09 12.28
N PHE A 251 -16.06 -17.57 11.02
CA PHE A 251 -14.97 -18.46 10.63
C PHE A 251 -13.61 -17.83 10.88
N GLY A 252 -13.42 -16.54 10.48
CA GLY A 252 -12.17 -15.80 10.71
C GLY A 252 -11.84 -15.67 12.19
N LEU A 253 -12.82 -15.31 13.01
CA LEU A 253 -12.66 -15.19 14.47
C LEU A 253 -12.29 -16.52 15.12
N ALA A 254 -12.87 -17.62 14.67
CA ALA A 254 -12.54 -18.96 15.14
C ALA A 254 -11.08 -19.41 14.82
N GLN A 255 -10.40 -18.71 13.90
CA GLN A 255 -8.97 -18.96 13.63
C GLN A 255 -8.02 -18.24 14.60
N LEU A 256 -8.55 -17.40 15.47
CA LEU A 256 -7.76 -16.67 16.48
C LEU A 256 -7.58 -17.54 17.72
N SER A 257 -6.36 -17.57 18.24
CA SER A 257 -5.98 -18.35 19.42
C SER A 257 -5.75 -17.50 20.67
N ASP A 258 -5.96 -16.20 20.56
CA ASP A 258 -5.70 -15.24 21.65
C ASP A 258 -6.78 -14.14 21.70
N SER A 259 -6.75 -13.32 22.76
CA SER A 259 -7.73 -12.28 23.06
C SER A 259 -7.31 -10.87 22.64
N ARG A 260 -6.31 -10.74 21.76
CA ARG A 260 -5.89 -9.43 21.28
C ARG A 260 -7.02 -8.73 20.52
N PRO A 261 -7.00 -7.38 20.49
CA PRO A 261 -7.99 -6.61 19.75
C PRO A 261 -8.11 -7.05 18.28
N VAL A 262 -9.31 -7.10 17.78
CA VAL A 262 -9.59 -7.45 16.39
C VAL A 262 -10.14 -6.22 15.68
N TYR A 263 -9.51 -5.84 14.58
CA TYR A 263 -9.95 -4.76 13.71
C TYR A 263 -10.51 -5.36 12.42
N LEU A 264 -11.63 -4.83 11.95
CA LEU A 264 -12.19 -5.10 10.64
C LEU A 264 -12.13 -3.82 9.81
N ILE A 265 -11.58 -3.93 8.60
CA ILE A 265 -11.47 -2.81 7.67
C ILE A 265 -12.43 -3.05 6.51
N LEU A 266 -13.40 -2.16 6.38
CA LEU A 266 -14.35 -2.14 5.27
C LEU A 266 -14.18 -0.86 4.46
N ARG A 267 -14.33 -0.96 3.15
CA ARG A 267 -14.30 0.17 2.23
C ARG A 267 -15.67 0.82 2.12
N GLU A 268 -15.72 2.08 1.75
CA GLU A 268 -16.96 2.82 1.51
C GLU A 268 -17.90 2.06 0.55
N TYR A 269 -17.38 1.46 -0.50
CA TYR A 269 -18.17 0.66 -1.45
C TYR A 269 -18.62 -0.71 -0.92
N GLN A 270 -18.42 -0.99 0.37
CA GLN A 270 -18.84 -2.18 1.09
C GLN A 270 -19.77 -1.83 2.27
N GLN A 271 -20.50 -0.72 2.19
CA GLN A 271 -21.35 -0.24 3.29
C GLN A 271 -22.39 -1.27 3.75
N GLU A 272 -22.85 -2.10 2.82
CA GLU A 272 -23.78 -3.20 3.12
C GLU A 272 -23.24 -4.25 4.11
N LEU A 273 -21.91 -4.27 4.33
CA LEU A 273 -21.27 -5.19 5.29
C LEU A 273 -21.20 -4.59 6.71
N PHE A 274 -21.57 -3.33 6.89
CA PHE A 274 -21.47 -2.65 8.20
C PHE A 274 -22.44 -3.25 9.21
N GLU A 275 -23.70 -3.38 8.81
CA GLU A 275 -24.73 -3.94 9.67
C GLU A 275 -24.46 -5.39 10.10
N PRO A 276 -24.06 -6.32 9.21
CA PRO A 276 -23.61 -7.65 9.60
C PRO A 276 -22.42 -7.64 10.58
N ALA A 277 -21.46 -6.74 10.40
CA ALA A 277 -20.31 -6.60 11.30
C ALA A 277 -20.75 -6.10 12.70
N ILE A 278 -21.62 -5.10 12.75
CA ILE A 278 -22.16 -4.58 14.01
C ILE A 278 -22.96 -5.64 14.77
N ARG A 279 -23.79 -6.43 14.09
CA ARG A 279 -24.52 -7.56 14.71
C ARG A 279 -23.59 -8.60 15.31
N LEU A 280 -22.41 -8.76 14.77
CA LEU A 280 -21.38 -9.68 15.31
C LEU A 280 -20.61 -9.09 16.50
N GLY A 281 -20.90 -7.83 16.90
CA GLY A 281 -20.26 -7.16 18.03
C GLY A 281 -19.17 -6.18 17.66
N PHE A 282 -18.84 -6.02 16.37
CA PHE A 282 -17.89 -4.99 15.95
C PHE A 282 -18.44 -3.58 16.15
N GLN A 283 -17.66 -2.71 16.77
CA GLN A 283 -18.02 -1.32 17.00
C GLN A 283 -17.26 -0.40 16.03
N PRO A 284 -17.89 0.60 15.42
CA PRO A 284 -17.20 1.56 14.57
C PRO A 284 -16.25 2.42 15.42
N VAL A 285 -14.99 2.51 15.01
CA VAL A 285 -13.94 3.29 15.70
C VAL A 285 -13.65 4.59 14.97
N GLY A 286 -13.76 4.61 13.65
CA GLY A 286 -13.52 5.80 12.87
C GLY A 286 -13.47 5.56 11.37
N GLU A 287 -13.42 6.66 10.66
CA GLU A 287 -13.33 6.72 9.22
C GLU A 287 -11.99 7.32 8.80
N GLN A 288 -11.43 6.83 7.71
CA GLN A 288 -10.21 7.34 7.13
C GLN A 288 -10.38 7.61 5.63
N ILE A 289 -9.85 8.75 5.22
CA ILE A 289 -9.72 9.14 3.82
C ILE A 289 -8.44 8.52 3.27
N LEU A 290 -8.52 7.83 2.15
CA LEU A 290 -7.37 7.23 1.50
C LEU A 290 -6.93 8.08 0.33
N LEU A 291 -5.66 8.48 0.36
CA LEU A 291 -5.06 9.34 -0.63
C LEU A 291 -3.94 8.62 -1.36
N VAL A 292 -3.75 9.01 -2.61
CA VAL A 292 -2.65 8.57 -3.47
C VAL A 292 -2.02 9.76 -4.17
N LYS A 293 -0.70 9.72 -4.29
CA LYS A 293 0.07 10.60 -5.17
C LYS A 293 0.93 9.78 -6.09
N HIS A 294 0.78 10.00 -7.39
CA HIS A 294 1.70 9.48 -8.39
C HIS A 294 2.97 10.33 -8.40
N THR A 295 4.12 9.69 -8.29
CA THR A 295 5.41 10.36 -8.39
C THR A 295 5.89 10.38 -9.84
N VAL A 296 6.58 11.44 -10.25
CA VAL A 296 7.24 11.48 -11.55
C VAL A 296 8.52 10.66 -11.44
N VAL A 297 8.50 9.47 -12.01
CA VAL A 297 9.71 8.63 -12.09
C VAL A 297 10.48 9.03 -13.33
N PRO A 298 11.76 9.48 -13.23
CA PRO A 298 12.56 9.77 -14.40
C PRO A 298 12.74 8.51 -15.25
N ILE A 299 12.24 8.53 -16.48
CA ILE A 299 12.47 7.47 -17.44
C ILE A 299 13.95 7.60 -17.86
N ARG A 300 14.79 6.71 -17.42
CA ARG A 300 16.11 6.55 -18.03
C ARG A 300 15.87 6.07 -19.46
N ARG A 301 15.94 6.98 -20.43
CA ARG A 301 16.08 6.56 -21.84
C ARG A 301 17.32 5.68 -21.88
N ALA A 302 17.15 4.43 -22.32
CA ALA A 302 18.28 3.63 -22.71
C ALA A 302 19.03 4.48 -23.74
N VAL A 303 20.25 4.90 -23.40
CA VAL A 303 21.16 5.47 -24.37
C VAL A 303 21.44 4.27 -25.28
N LEU A 304 20.80 4.25 -26.45
CA LEU A 304 21.19 3.34 -27.51
C LEU A 304 22.66 3.66 -27.74
N ALA A 305 23.54 2.74 -27.36
CA ALA A 305 24.92 2.84 -27.75
C ALA A 305 24.92 3.01 -29.25
N PRO A 306 25.64 4.02 -29.81
CA PRO A 306 25.74 4.13 -31.24
C PRO A 306 26.22 2.79 -31.76
N SER A 307 25.40 2.11 -32.55
CA SER A 307 25.85 0.95 -33.31
C SER A 307 26.98 1.45 -34.18
N LEU A 308 28.19 1.02 -33.86
CA LEU A 308 29.32 1.13 -34.80
C LEU A 308 28.90 0.27 -36.00
N GLU A 309 28.28 0.93 -36.99
CA GLU A 309 28.19 0.39 -38.35
C GLU A 309 29.66 0.25 -38.85
N VAL A 310 30.22 -0.91 -38.58
CA VAL A 310 31.38 -1.36 -39.35
C VAL A 310 30.86 -1.64 -40.75
N GLY A 311 31.01 -0.64 -41.60
CA GLY A 311 30.77 -0.79 -43.05
C GLY A 311 31.69 -1.83 -43.61
N LEU A 312 31.20 -3.03 -43.77
CA LEU A 312 31.67 -4.05 -44.67
C LEU A 312 30.54 -4.39 -45.60
N GLU A 313 30.41 -3.58 -46.65
CA GLU A 313 29.62 -3.98 -47.83
C GLU A 313 30.36 -5.15 -48.51
N PRO A 314 29.79 -6.35 -48.60
CA PRO A 314 30.29 -7.35 -49.55
C PRO A 314 29.92 -6.92 -50.95
N PRO A 315 30.82 -7.04 -51.95
CA PRO A 315 30.50 -6.67 -53.34
C PRO A 315 29.39 -7.58 -53.86
N ILE A 316 28.26 -6.97 -54.22
CA ILE A 316 27.16 -7.67 -54.90
C ILE A 316 27.60 -7.96 -56.33
N SER A 317 28.01 -9.20 -56.60
CA SER A 317 28.19 -9.67 -57.96
C SER A 317 26.81 -9.94 -58.60
N VAL A 318 26.37 -9.03 -59.43
CA VAL A 318 25.18 -9.22 -60.26
C VAL A 318 25.51 -10.21 -61.37
N ARG A 319 25.14 -11.49 -61.22
CA ARG A 319 25.10 -12.42 -62.35
C ARG A 319 23.95 -12.00 -63.28
N ARG A 320 24.29 -11.50 -64.46
CA ARG A 320 23.32 -11.31 -65.55
C ARG A 320 22.79 -12.70 -65.94
N TYR A 321 21.53 -12.89 -65.71
CA TYR A 321 20.78 -14.03 -66.23
C TYR A 321 20.45 -13.74 -67.73
N VAL A 322 21.09 -14.52 -68.68
CA VAL A 322 20.76 -14.47 -70.09
C VAL A 322 19.69 -15.50 -70.32
N TRP A 323 18.52 -15.07 -70.81
CA TRP A 323 17.45 -15.97 -71.24
C TRP A 323 17.89 -16.70 -72.56
N PRO A 324 17.65 -18.03 -72.64
CA PRO A 324 17.83 -18.74 -73.92
C PRO A 324 16.73 -18.29 -74.96
N PRO A 325 17.07 -18.20 -76.26
CA PRO A 325 16.11 -17.78 -77.27
C PRO A 325 15.03 -18.86 -77.45
N THR A 326 13.81 -18.40 -77.62
CA THR A 326 12.64 -19.21 -77.91
C THR A 326 12.82 -19.83 -79.31
N ARG A 327 12.77 -21.14 -79.44
CA ARG A 327 12.61 -21.84 -80.71
C ARG A 327 11.24 -21.51 -81.33
N GLN A 328 11.24 -20.91 -82.51
CA GLN A 328 10.09 -20.96 -83.38
C GLN A 328 10.02 -22.32 -84.03
N GLU A 329 8.95 -23.02 -83.74
CA GLU A 329 8.56 -24.16 -84.61
C GLU A 329 7.62 -23.63 -85.66
N GLU A 330 8.08 -23.70 -86.95
CA GLU A 330 7.24 -23.63 -88.13
C GLU A 330 6.51 -24.97 -88.36
N CYS A 331 5.25 -24.96 -88.48
CA CYS A 331 4.32 -25.55 -89.44
C CYS A 331 2.90 -25.52 -88.93
#